data_b637d3c310582db99e6c573977ee2afd
#
_entry.id   b637d3c310582db99e6c573977ee2afd
#
_cell.length_a   1.000
_cell.length_b   1.000
_cell.length_c   1.000
_cell.angle_alpha   90.00
_cell.angle_beta   90.00
_cell.angle_gamma   90.00
#
_symmetry.space_group_name_H-M   'P 1'
#
loop_
_entity.id
_entity.type
_entity.pdbx_description
1 polymer ?
#
loop_
_entity_poly.entity_id
_entity_poly.type
_entity_poly.pdbx_seq_one_letter_code
_entity_poly.pdbx_strand_id
1 'polypeptide(L)'
;MQCIPGDCIKDGRSYNMQALQSTYKIEEEVKNENLLSVVADKYCRFILEAIMDMPKSTMEIASEKKIPISTVYRRIQTLHDAKLVRTSGTITDEGKRLFLYKSKVRGIKSTFESGKIDVELILN
;
A
#
# COMPACT_ATOMS: atom_id res chain seq x y z
N MET A 1 0.51 30.26 -3.84
CA MET A 1 1.11 29.56 -3.62
C MET A 1 1.70 29.04 -3.34
N GLN A 2 1.13 28.82 -3.13
CA GLN A 2 1.73 28.06 -2.75
C GLN A 2 2.43 27.59 -2.64
N CYS A 3 2.03 27.98 -2.54
CA CYS A 3 2.91 27.30 -2.26
C CYS A 3 3.38 26.66 -2.34
N ILE A 4 3.29 26.77 -2.55
CA ILE A 4 3.87 25.97 -2.50
C ILE A 4 4.29 25.51 -2.16
N PRO A 5 3.92 25.77 -1.97
CA PRO A 5 4.30 25.29 -1.51
C PRO A 5 4.58 25.24 -1.05
N GLY A 6 3.97 26.20 -0.76
CA GLY A 6 4.22 26.06 -0.30
C GLY A 6 4.15 26.39 0.04
N ASP A 7 3.84 26.49 -0.15
CA ASP A 7 4.06 26.51 0.11
C ASP A 7 4.14 26.92 0.32
N CYS A 8 3.80 27.65 0.21
CA CYS A 8 4.20 27.58 0.35
C CYS A 8 4.40 27.97 0.69
N ILE A 9 4.30 28.66 0.74
CA ILE A 9 4.65 28.70 1.05
C ILE A 9 4.47 29.21 1.36
N LYS A 10 4.22 29.83 1.66
CA LYS A 10 4.02 30.09 2.15
C LYS A 10 4.14 30.63 2.63
N ASP A 11 4.05 31.25 2.91
CA ASP A 11 4.31 32.07 3.59
C ASP A 11 5.23 32.17 4.50
N GLY A 12 5.56 33.28 4.98
CA GLY A 12 6.76 33.66 5.61
C GLY A 12 6.81 32.99 6.93
N ARG A 13 7.91 32.71 7.52
CA ARG A 13 7.83 31.84 8.63
C ARG A 13 9.11 31.65 9.31
N SER A 14 9.11 31.37 10.53
CA SER A 14 10.28 30.93 11.16
C SER A 14 10.42 29.46 10.91
N TYR A 15 11.60 29.01 10.62
CA TYR A 15 11.57 27.87 9.82
C TYR A 15 12.16 26.59 10.35
N ASN A 16 12.98 26.60 11.35
CA ASN A 16 13.68 25.38 11.70
C ASN A 16 12.74 24.22 12.00
N MET A 17 11.92 24.37 13.02
CA MET A 17 10.98 23.31 13.38
C MET A 17 9.89 23.16 12.34
N GLN A 18 9.44 24.26 11.81
CA GLN A 18 8.38 24.22 10.80
C GLN A 18 8.84 23.57 9.51
N ALA A 19 10.08 23.81 9.13
CA ALA A 19 10.62 23.18 7.94
C ALA A 19 10.68 21.67 8.10
N LEU A 20 11.10 21.19 9.28
CA LEU A 20 11.13 19.77 9.55
C LEU A 20 9.73 19.16 9.56
N GLN A 21 8.78 19.86 10.15
CA GLN A 21 7.39 19.39 10.17
C GLN A 21 6.82 19.36 8.77
N SER A 22 7.14 20.33 7.95
CA SER A 22 6.69 20.36 6.56
C SER A 22 7.26 19.19 5.79
N THR A 23 8.52 18.83 6.03
CA THR A 23 9.12 17.68 5.39
C THR A 23 8.41 16.38 5.77
N TYR A 24 8.10 16.22 7.04
CA TYR A 24 7.34 15.05 7.49
C TYR A 24 5.98 14.98 6.82
N LYS A 25 5.29 16.10 6.73
CA LYS A 25 3.98 16.13 6.11
C LYS A 25 4.06 15.75 4.63
N ILE A 26 5.08 16.24 3.94
CA ILE A 26 5.26 15.91 2.52
C ILE A 26 5.46 14.40 2.36
N GLU A 27 6.32 13.81 3.18
CA GLU A 27 6.55 12.38 3.11
C GLU A 27 5.28 11.60 3.39
N GLU A 28 4.51 12.04 4.38
CA GLU A 28 3.25 11.39 4.71
C GLU A 28 2.23 11.51 3.58
N GLU A 29 2.16 12.68 2.96
CA GLU A 29 1.26 12.89 1.83
C GLU A 29 1.63 11.99 0.65
N VAL A 30 2.91 11.88 0.34
CA VAL A 30 3.37 10.99 -0.73
C VAL A 30 3.02 9.54 -0.40
N LYS A 31 3.22 9.13 0.84
CA LYS A 31 2.87 7.80 1.27
C LYS A 31 1.38 7.55 1.15
N ASN A 32 0.56 8.51 1.55
CA ASN A 32 -0.89 8.39 1.45
C ASN A 32 -1.34 8.31 0.00
N GLU A 33 -0.74 9.11 -0.88
CA GLU A 33 -1.06 9.05 -2.29
C GLU A 33 -0.68 7.70 -2.89
N ASN A 34 0.47 7.15 -2.49
CA ASN A 34 0.88 5.84 -2.96
C ASN A 34 -0.08 4.75 -2.49
N LEU A 35 -0.51 4.80 -1.25
CA LEU A 35 -1.48 3.85 -0.72
C LEU A 35 -2.80 3.95 -1.45
N LEU A 36 -3.25 5.17 -1.71
CA LEU A 36 -4.50 5.38 -2.43
C LEU A 36 -4.40 4.83 -3.85
N SER A 37 -3.26 5.04 -4.50
CA SER A 37 -3.02 4.52 -5.84
C SER A 37 -3.08 2.99 -5.87
N VAL A 38 -2.52 2.34 -4.86
CA VAL A 38 -2.57 0.89 -4.75
C VAL A 38 -4.01 0.41 -4.60
N VAL A 39 -4.77 1.06 -3.74
CA VAL A 39 -6.16 0.67 -3.50
C VAL A 39 -7.04 0.96 -4.70
N ALA A 40 -6.69 1.95 -5.51
CA ALA A 40 -7.44 2.25 -6.72
C ALA A 40 -7.32 1.16 -7.78
N ASP A 41 -6.27 0.33 -7.70
CA ASP A 41 -6.05 -0.74 -8.64
C ASP A 41 -6.92 -1.95 -8.26
N LYS A 42 -7.79 -2.37 -9.17
CA LYS A 42 -8.72 -3.46 -8.88
C LYS A 42 -8.00 -4.78 -8.62
N TYR A 43 -6.89 -5.02 -9.28
CA TYR A 43 -6.14 -6.27 -9.08
C TYR A 43 -5.51 -6.31 -7.70
N CYS A 44 -5.01 -5.18 -7.21
CA CYS A 44 -4.49 -5.11 -5.85
C CYS A 44 -5.60 -5.41 -4.84
N ARG A 45 -6.79 -4.86 -5.05
CA ARG A 45 -7.93 -5.13 -4.17
C ARG A 45 -8.32 -6.61 -4.20
N PHE A 46 -8.38 -7.21 -5.39
CA PHE A 46 -8.72 -8.63 -5.52
C PHE A 46 -7.72 -9.51 -4.80
N ILE A 47 -6.44 -9.19 -4.93
CA ILE A 47 -5.38 -9.97 -4.30
C ILE A 47 -5.48 -9.83 -2.77
N LEU A 48 -5.64 -8.61 -2.26
CA LEU A 48 -5.77 -8.41 -0.82
C LEU A 48 -6.97 -9.17 -0.26
N GLU A 49 -8.07 -9.18 -0.98
CA GLU A 49 -9.24 -9.93 -0.56
C GLU A 49 -8.95 -11.43 -0.49
N ALA A 50 -8.25 -11.94 -1.50
CA ALA A 50 -7.95 -13.36 -1.58
C ALA A 50 -7.10 -13.86 -0.42
N ILE A 51 -6.22 -12.99 0.10
CA ILE A 51 -5.26 -13.36 1.14
C ILE A 51 -5.60 -12.74 2.51
N MET A 52 -6.81 -12.27 2.66
CA MET A 52 -7.22 -11.61 3.90
C MET A 52 -7.33 -12.61 5.06
N ASP A 53 -7.93 -13.74 4.83
CA ASP A 53 -8.21 -14.72 5.88
C ASP A 53 -7.14 -15.82 5.95
N MET A 54 -6.58 -16.21 4.84
CA MET A 54 -5.60 -17.29 4.77
C MET A 54 -4.45 -16.93 3.86
N PRO A 55 -3.22 -17.30 4.23
CA PRO A 55 -2.09 -17.11 3.34
C PRO A 55 -2.25 -17.96 2.08
N LYS A 56 -1.86 -17.41 0.95
CA LYS A 56 -1.96 -18.12 -0.34
C LYS A 56 -0.74 -17.84 -1.19
N SER A 57 -0.43 -18.78 -2.06
CA SER A 57 0.63 -18.61 -3.05
C SER A 57 0.13 -17.79 -4.22
N THR A 58 1.06 -17.33 -5.05
CA THR A 58 0.69 -16.57 -6.26
C THR A 58 -0.18 -17.41 -7.20
N MET A 59 0.11 -18.69 -7.31
CA MET A 59 -0.68 -19.57 -8.18
C MET A 59 -2.11 -19.72 -7.66
N GLU A 60 -2.26 -19.87 -6.35
CA GLU A 60 -3.59 -19.97 -5.76
C GLU A 60 -4.39 -18.70 -5.97
N ILE A 61 -3.76 -17.55 -5.80
CA ILE A 61 -4.40 -16.26 -6.03
C ILE A 61 -4.83 -16.13 -7.48
N ALA A 62 -3.92 -16.46 -8.41
CA ALA A 62 -4.22 -16.36 -9.83
C ALA A 62 -5.39 -17.25 -10.22
N SER A 63 -5.43 -18.45 -9.68
CA SER A 63 -6.50 -19.39 -9.96
C SER A 63 -7.83 -18.95 -9.37
N GLU A 64 -7.80 -18.53 -8.11
CA GLU A 64 -9.02 -18.14 -7.41
C GLU A 64 -9.66 -16.88 -7.99
N LYS A 65 -8.86 -15.88 -8.30
CA LYS A 65 -9.36 -14.60 -8.81
C LYS A 65 -9.36 -14.51 -10.32
N LYS A 66 -8.89 -15.56 -10.99
CA LYS A 66 -8.83 -15.60 -12.46
C LYS A 66 -8.03 -14.43 -13.02
N ILE A 67 -6.86 -14.20 -12.43
CA ILE A 67 -5.93 -13.16 -12.83
C ILE A 67 -4.72 -13.81 -13.46
N PRO A 68 -4.18 -13.27 -14.55
CA PRO A 68 -2.94 -13.82 -15.12
C PRO A 68 -1.83 -13.84 -14.08
N ILE A 69 -1.06 -14.93 -14.03
CA ILE A 69 -0.04 -15.10 -13.01
C ILE A 69 1.00 -13.97 -13.03
N SER A 70 1.35 -13.47 -14.21
CA SER A 70 2.29 -12.36 -14.34
C SER A 70 1.75 -11.09 -13.68
N THR A 71 0.45 -10.87 -13.78
CA THR A 71 -0.18 -9.73 -13.12
C THR A 71 -0.14 -9.89 -11.61
N VAL A 72 -0.40 -11.12 -11.12
CA VAL A 72 -0.33 -11.39 -9.68
C VAL A 72 1.07 -11.10 -9.15
N TYR A 73 2.12 -11.56 -9.84
CA TYR A 73 3.49 -11.29 -9.41
C TYR A 73 3.77 -9.79 -9.31
N ARG A 74 3.39 -9.03 -10.32
CA ARG A 74 3.65 -7.60 -10.32
C ARG A 74 2.87 -6.88 -9.23
N ARG A 75 1.62 -7.24 -9.04
CA ARG A 75 0.79 -6.57 -8.02
C ARG A 75 1.21 -6.96 -6.61
N ILE A 76 1.63 -8.22 -6.40
CA ILE A 76 2.18 -8.64 -5.12
C ILE A 76 3.42 -7.81 -4.78
N GLN A 77 4.29 -7.56 -5.76
CA GLN A 77 5.45 -6.72 -5.53
C GLN A 77 5.04 -5.31 -5.14
N THR A 78 4.06 -4.75 -5.82
CA THR A 78 3.53 -3.42 -5.48
C THR A 78 2.98 -3.40 -4.05
N LEU A 79 2.21 -4.42 -3.68
CA LEU A 79 1.64 -4.51 -2.34
C LEU A 79 2.72 -4.71 -1.28
N HIS A 80 3.74 -5.47 -1.60
CA HIS A 80 4.87 -5.69 -0.69
C HIS A 80 5.63 -4.39 -0.46
N ASP A 81 5.87 -3.64 -1.53
CA ASP A 81 6.57 -2.35 -1.43
C ASP A 81 5.76 -1.35 -0.62
N ALA A 82 4.43 -1.43 -0.69
CA ALA A 82 3.55 -0.59 0.11
C ALA A 82 3.38 -1.11 1.54
N LYS A 83 4.01 -2.24 1.86
CA LYS A 83 3.97 -2.87 3.19
C LYS A 83 2.57 -3.30 3.60
N LEU A 84 1.80 -3.76 2.64
CA LEU A 84 0.43 -4.22 2.88
C LEU A 84 0.29 -5.73 2.95
N VAL A 85 1.35 -6.46 2.62
CA VAL A 85 1.32 -7.93 2.67
C VAL A 85 2.50 -8.46 3.46
N ARG A 86 2.29 -9.63 4.06
CA ARG A 86 3.33 -10.40 4.73
C ARG A 86 3.68 -11.58 3.85
N THR A 87 4.96 -11.93 3.84
CA THR A 87 5.46 -13.07 3.11
C THR A 87 5.95 -14.11 4.10
N SER A 88 5.55 -15.35 3.92
CA SER A 88 6.07 -16.46 4.69
C SER A 88 6.50 -17.56 3.72
N GLY A 89 7.39 -18.43 4.17
CA GLY A 89 7.88 -19.51 3.34
C GLY A 89 7.47 -20.85 3.93
N THR A 90 7.25 -21.80 3.06
CA THR A 90 7.02 -23.17 3.45
C THR A 90 7.74 -24.07 2.45
N ILE A 91 7.86 -25.34 2.80
CA ILE A 91 8.48 -26.32 1.91
C ILE A 91 7.41 -27.35 1.55
N THR A 92 7.23 -27.55 0.25
CA THR A 92 6.26 -28.55 -0.22
C THR A 92 6.77 -29.97 0.05
N ASP A 93 5.86 -30.94 -0.07
CA ASP A 93 6.21 -32.35 0.09
C ASP A 93 7.29 -32.76 -0.88
N GLU A 94 7.40 -32.08 -2.00
CA GLU A 94 8.42 -32.33 -3.02
C GLU A 94 9.75 -31.64 -2.72
N GLY A 95 9.85 -30.94 -1.59
CA GLY A 95 11.05 -30.21 -1.20
C GLY A 95 11.25 -28.87 -1.84
N LYS A 96 10.26 -28.36 -2.53
CA LYS A 96 10.34 -27.04 -3.18
C LYS A 96 9.93 -25.94 -2.21
N ARG A 97 10.64 -24.80 -2.30
CA ARG A 97 10.28 -23.65 -1.51
C ARG A 97 9.04 -22.99 -2.10
N LEU A 98 8.09 -22.67 -1.24
CA LEU A 98 6.86 -22.02 -1.64
C LEU A 98 6.67 -20.77 -0.78
N PHE A 99 6.39 -19.62 -1.43
CA PHE A 99 6.11 -18.40 -0.71
C PHE A 99 4.60 -18.19 -0.62
N LEU A 100 4.16 -17.84 0.59
CA LEU A 100 2.77 -17.56 0.86
C LEU A 100 2.64 -16.11 1.28
N TYR A 101 1.56 -15.48 0.87
CA TYR A 101 1.31 -14.07 1.14
C TYR A 101 0.02 -13.92 1.92
N LYS A 102 0.03 -13.04 2.89
CA LYS A 102 -1.15 -12.74 3.68
C LYS A 102 -1.28 -11.22 3.82
N SER A 103 -2.52 -10.72 3.77
CA SER A 103 -2.77 -9.30 3.91
C SER A 103 -2.50 -8.84 5.33
N LYS A 104 -1.82 -7.71 5.46
CA LYS A 104 -1.62 -7.05 6.75
C LYS A 104 -2.83 -6.20 7.13
N VAL A 105 -3.70 -5.91 6.17
CA VAL A 105 -4.81 -5.00 6.40
C VAL A 105 -6.12 -5.72 6.11
N ARG A 106 -7.13 -5.36 6.87
CA ARG A 106 -8.50 -5.82 6.68
C ARG A 106 -9.27 -4.82 5.83
N GLY A 107 -8.86 -3.57 5.86
CA GLY A 107 -9.48 -2.52 5.08
C GLY A 107 -8.63 -1.27 5.07
N ILE A 108 -8.98 -0.38 4.17
CA ILE A 108 -8.30 0.91 4.03
C ILE A 108 -9.38 1.96 3.88
N LYS A 109 -9.32 2.99 4.72
CA LYS A 109 -10.21 4.14 4.64
C LYS A 109 -9.43 5.33 4.15
N SER A 110 -10.00 6.07 3.22
CA SER A 110 -9.38 7.30 2.76
C SER A 110 -10.38 8.43 2.84
N THR A 111 -9.88 9.60 3.15
CA THR A 111 -10.69 10.81 3.28
C THR A 111 -10.01 11.90 2.49
N PHE A 112 -10.81 12.64 1.73
CA PHE A 112 -10.33 13.82 1.04
C PHE A 112 -11.07 15.03 1.61
N GLU A 113 -10.31 15.93 2.22
CA GLU A 113 -10.88 17.08 2.87
C GLU A 113 -9.90 18.24 2.85
N SER A 114 -10.36 19.42 2.49
CA SER A 114 -9.53 20.63 2.45
C SER A 114 -8.28 20.45 1.58
N GLY A 115 -8.42 19.73 0.49
CA GLY A 115 -7.33 19.49 -0.45
C GLY A 115 -6.34 18.45 0.00
N LYS A 116 -6.60 17.76 1.10
CA LYS A 116 -5.68 16.76 1.65
C LYS A 116 -6.31 15.38 1.62
N ILE A 117 -5.47 14.39 1.43
CA ILE A 117 -5.88 12.99 1.45
C ILE A 117 -5.28 12.34 2.68
N ASP A 118 -6.15 11.78 3.51
CA ASP A 118 -5.74 10.99 4.66
C ASP A 118 -6.10 9.53 4.40
N VAL A 119 -5.18 8.65 4.74
CA VAL A 119 -5.39 7.21 4.58
C VAL A 119 -5.19 6.53 5.91
N GLU A 120 -6.16 5.73 6.30
CA GLU A 120 -6.13 4.97 7.54
C GLU A 120 -6.16 3.49 7.21
N LEU A 121 -5.26 2.73 7.82
CA LEU A 121 -5.19 1.29 7.63
C LEU A 121 -5.92 0.59 8.77
N ILE A 122 -6.81 -0.33 8.42
CA ILE A 122 -7.47 -1.18 9.40
C ILE A 122 -6.71 -2.49 9.40
N LEU A 123 -6.03 -2.78 10.50
CA LEU A 123 -5.15 -3.95 10.57
C LEU A 123 -5.94 -5.25 10.66
N ASN A 124 -5.35 -6.26 10.09
CA ASN A 124 -5.95 -7.59 10.06
C ASN A 124 -5.54 -8.38 11.31
#